data_883e48aafd9514e21b93225e3aed98b3
#
_entry.id   883e48aafd9514e21b93225e3aed98b3
#
_cell.length_a   1.000
_cell.length_b   1.000
_cell.length_c   1.000
_cell.angle_alpha   90.00
_cell.angle_beta   90.00
_cell.angle_gamma   90.00
#
_symmetry.space_group_name_H-M   'P 1'
#
loop_
_entity.id
_entity.type
_entity.pdbx_description
1 polymer ?
#
loop_
_entity_poly.entity_id
_entity_poly.type
_entity_poly.pdbx_seq_one_letter_code
_entity_poly.pdbx_strand_id
1 'polypeptide(L)'
;MPDPRWHSTPLIRASIAVHLLALMAAVAAPRQWPWVLAVVVANHLMVVAVGLWPRSRWLGPNWTLLPAASAARNEIALTIDDGPDPVVTPQVLDLLDRYAARATFFCIGKQAERHPDLCREIVRRGHAVENHSQRHEHHFSLLGPQGLMRELQASQETLTRISGQRPMFFRAPAGLRNLFLAPVLARLGLTLASWSARGFDTRIGDPERVKSSLLRGLRAGAILLVHDRGAARTPQGIPVILEVLPAVLESAAAAGLRAVTLRQALS
;
A
#
# COMPACT_ATOMS: atom_id res chain seq x y z
N MET A 1 -9.64 10.24 13.83
CA MET A 1 -9.79 10.09 12.37
C MET A 1 -8.93 11.16 11.70
N PRO A 2 -8.21 10.91 10.61
CA PRO A 2 -7.53 11.98 9.87
C PRO A 2 -8.56 13.00 9.38
N ASP A 3 -8.17 14.28 9.42
CA ASP A 3 -8.99 15.38 8.89
C ASP A 3 -9.41 15.03 7.44
N PRO A 4 -10.71 15.00 7.13
CA PRO A 4 -11.18 14.70 5.77
C PRO A 4 -10.78 15.78 4.74
N ARG A 5 -10.21 16.90 5.20
CA ARG A 5 -9.72 17.95 4.32
C ARG A 5 -8.31 17.66 3.86
N TRP A 6 -8.17 17.40 2.57
CA TRP A 6 -6.84 17.32 1.99
C TRP A 6 -6.16 18.69 1.97
N HIS A 7 -4.95 18.76 2.51
CA HIS A 7 -4.09 19.93 2.42
C HIS A 7 -2.91 19.64 1.49
N SER A 8 -2.63 20.58 0.57
CA SER A 8 -1.49 20.47 -0.33
C SER A 8 -0.17 20.43 0.46
N THR A 9 0.68 19.48 0.12
CA THR A 9 2.01 19.36 0.72
C THR A 9 2.93 20.53 0.33
N PRO A 10 4.02 20.79 1.07
CA PRO A 10 5.01 21.79 0.67
C PRO A 10 5.53 21.59 -0.75
N LEU A 11 5.77 20.36 -1.18
CA LEU A 11 6.21 20.04 -2.55
C LEU A 11 5.17 20.50 -3.59
N ILE A 12 3.89 20.19 -3.37
CA ILE A 12 2.83 20.59 -4.30
C ILE A 12 2.70 22.10 -4.36
N ARG A 13 2.77 22.79 -3.21
CA ARG A 13 2.74 24.26 -3.16
C ARG A 13 3.95 24.88 -3.89
N ALA A 14 5.15 24.34 -3.68
CA ALA A 14 6.34 24.76 -4.38
C ALA A 14 6.24 24.52 -5.90
N SER A 15 5.69 23.37 -6.31
CA SER A 15 5.44 23.07 -7.72
C SER A 15 4.48 24.06 -8.36
N ILE A 16 3.38 24.42 -7.68
CA ILE A 16 2.45 25.46 -8.16
C ILE A 16 3.18 26.82 -8.30
N ALA A 17 3.97 27.21 -7.30
CA ALA A 17 4.74 28.46 -7.37
C ALA A 17 5.73 28.47 -8.53
N VAL A 18 6.42 27.37 -8.78
CA VAL A 18 7.32 27.21 -9.95
C VAL A 18 6.57 27.45 -11.26
N HIS A 19 5.37 26.91 -11.44
CA HIS A 19 4.59 27.12 -12.65
C HIS A 19 4.12 28.56 -12.81
N LEU A 20 3.68 29.21 -11.74
CA LEU A 20 3.28 30.62 -11.76
C LEU A 20 4.46 31.51 -12.12
N LEU A 21 5.62 31.29 -11.49
CA LEU A 21 6.85 32.02 -11.79
C LEU A 21 7.34 31.77 -13.22
N ALA A 22 7.26 30.53 -13.69
CA ALA A 22 7.62 30.17 -15.06
C ALA A 22 6.71 30.88 -16.09
N LEU A 23 5.41 30.96 -15.82
CA LEU A 23 4.46 31.69 -16.66
C LEU A 23 4.79 33.20 -16.70
N MET A 24 5.04 33.81 -15.54
CA MET A 24 5.44 35.23 -15.47
C MET A 24 6.76 35.49 -16.22
N ALA A 25 7.75 34.63 -16.05
CA ALA A 25 9.02 34.74 -16.73
C ALA A 25 8.89 34.59 -18.26
N ALA A 26 8.04 33.66 -18.73
CA ALA A 26 7.77 33.48 -20.14
C ALA A 26 7.14 34.71 -20.79
N VAL A 27 6.28 35.43 -20.06
CA VAL A 27 5.65 36.69 -20.54
C VAL A 27 6.62 37.86 -20.45
N ALA A 28 7.33 38.04 -19.32
CA ALA A 28 8.21 39.19 -19.08
C ALA A 28 9.55 39.12 -19.85
N ALA A 29 10.07 37.94 -20.10
CA ALA A 29 11.35 37.70 -20.75
C ALA A 29 11.29 36.55 -21.78
N PRO A 30 10.57 36.71 -22.91
CA PRO A 30 10.31 35.60 -23.85
C PRO A 30 11.60 34.94 -24.39
N ARG A 31 12.70 35.67 -24.46
CA ARG A 31 14.00 35.10 -24.90
C ARG A 31 14.56 34.06 -23.94
N GLN A 32 14.07 33.99 -22.69
CA GLN A 32 14.51 33.04 -21.67
C GLN A 32 13.71 31.71 -21.68
N TRP A 33 12.82 31.50 -22.67
CA TRP A 33 11.95 30.32 -22.73
C TRP A 33 12.68 28.98 -22.56
N PRO A 34 13.94 28.75 -23.06
CA PRO A 34 14.58 27.46 -22.83
C PRO A 34 14.86 27.18 -21.36
N TRP A 35 15.24 28.20 -20.59
CA TRP A 35 15.48 28.08 -19.16
C TRP A 35 14.18 27.91 -18.38
N VAL A 36 13.13 28.61 -18.77
CA VAL A 36 11.79 28.44 -18.20
C VAL A 36 11.30 27.00 -18.41
N LEU A 37 11.44 26.48 -19.63
CA LEU A 37 11.10 25.09 -19.95
C LEU A 37 11.94 24.11 -19.12
N ALA A 38 13.24 24.30 -19.03
CA ALA A 38 14.13 23.44 -18.26
C ALA A 38 13.72 23.35 -16.78
N VAL A 39 13.34 24.49 -16.15
CA VAL A 39 12.86 24.52 -14.78
C VAL A 39 11.54 23.75 -14.62
N VAL A 40 10.58 23.94 -15.52
CA VAL A 40 9.30 23.23 -15.50
C VAL A 40 9.52 21.71 -15.68
N VAL A 41 10.37 21.31 -16.64
CA VAL A 41 10.70 19.88 -16.85
C VAL A 41 11.37 19.29 -15.60
N ALA A 42 12.35 19.99 -15.01
CA ALA A 42 13.02 19.53 -13.79
C ALA A 42 12.04 19.35 -12.63
N ASN A 43 11.08 20.29 -12.48
CA ASN A 43 10.02 20.16 -11.47
C ASN A 43 9.12 18.93 -11.72
N HIS A 44 8.73 18.67 -12.96
CA HIS A 44 7.93 17.48 -13.29
C HIS A 44 8.71 16.18 -13.03
N LEU A 45 9.98 16.13 -13.41
CA LEU A 45 10.84 14.97 -13.14
C LEU A 45 10.97 14.71 -11.62
N MET A 46 11.10 15.76 -10.81
CA MET A 46 11.12 15.65 -9.37
C MET A 46 9.80 15.09 -8.82
N VAL A 47 8.64 15.60 -9.27
CA VAL A 47 7.32 15.11 -8.84
C VAL A 47 7.14 13.64 -9.24
N VAL A 48 7.57 13.25 -10.45
CA VAL A 48 7.54 11.85 -10.92
C VAL A 48 8.46 10.99 -10.04
N ALA A 49 9.70 11.40 -9.80
CA ALA A 49 10.64 10.65 -8.96
C ALA A 49 10.08 10.40 -7.55
N VAL A 50 9.43 11.41 -6.96
CA VAL A 50 8.74 11.27 -5.66
C VAL A 50 7.55 10.29 -5.75
N GLY A 51 6.82 10.28 -6.87
CA GLY A 51 5.72 9.34 -7.13
C GLY A 51 6.20 7.88 -7.31
N LEU A 52 7.41 7.69 -7.82
CA LEU A 52 8.07 6.40 -7.96
C LEU A 52 8.69 5.89 -6.64
N TRP A 53 8.73 6.71 -5.59
CA TRP A 53 9.20 6.31 -4.27
C TRP A 53 8.03 5.92 -3.35
N PRO A 54 7.71 4.61 -3.18
CA PRO A 54 6.50 4.15 -2.49
C PRO A 54 6.35 4.65 -1.05
N ARG A 55 7.46 4.87 -0.35
CA ARG A 55 7.49 5.30 1.05
C ARG A 55 7.54 6.81 1.25
N SER A 56 7.55 7.59 0.18
CA SER A 56 7.54 9.06 0.25
C SER A 56 6.28 9.57 0.99
N ARG A 57 6.39 10.74 1.64
CA ARG A 57 5.28 11.52 2.19
C ARG A 57 5.09 12.86 1.49
N TRP A 58 5.88 13.14 0.47
CA TRP A 58 5.94 14.44 -0.19
C TRP A 58 4.74 14.73 -1.11
N LEU A 59 4.00 13.68 -1.53
CA LEU A 59 2.76 13.84 -2.29
C LEU A 59 1.49 13.67 -1.43
N GLY A 60 1.63 13.50 -0.11
CA GLY A 60 0.52 13.33 0.82
C GLY A 60 0.84 12.38 1.96
N PRO A 61 -0.05 12.30 2.97
CA PRO A 61 0.09 11.35 4.08
C PRO A 61 0.26 9.92 3.60
N ASN A 62 1.12 9.16 4.27
CA ASN A 62 1.42 7.78 3.92
C ASN A 62 1.90 7.03 5.16
N TRP A 63 1.19 5.99 5.54
CA TRP A 63 1.61 5.10 6.62
C TRP A 63 2.69 4.16 6.13
N THR A 64 3.90 4.36 6.60
CA THR A 64 5.05 3.48 6.36
C THR A 64 5.46 2.73 7.62
N LEU A 65 4.92 3.17 8.76
CA LEU A 65 5.02 2.57 10.09
C LEU A 65 3.66 2.71 10.78
N LEU A 66 3.40 1.86 11.76
CA LEU A 66 2.26 1.99 12.64
C LEU A 66 2.36 3.25 13.51
N PRO A 67 1.25 3.75 14.08
CA PRO A 67 1.27 4.83 15.05
C PRO A 67 2.21 4.53 16.23
N ALA A 68 2.77 5.58 16.83
CA ALA A 68 3.69 5.44 17.97
C ALA A 68 3.05 4.68 19.15
N ALA A 69 1.76 4.86 19.42
CA ALA A 69 1.04 4.12 20.45
C ALA A 69 1.02 2.62 20.18
N SER A 70 0.78 2.21 18.92
CA SER A 70 0.83 0.80 18.52
C SER A 70 2.25 0.23 18.62
N ALA A 71 3.25 0.98 18.20
CA ALA A 71 4.66 0.58 18.36
C ALA A 71 5.04 0.41 19.85
N ALA A 72 4.55 1.27 20.74
CA ALA A 72 4.77 1.15 22.18
C ALA A 72 4.13 -0.11 22.80
N ARG A 73 3.11 -0.68 22.14
CA ARG A 73 2.50 -1.97 22.50
C ARG A 73 3.18 -3.18 21.86
N ASN A 74 4.38 -3.00 21.26
CA ASN A 74 5.11 -4.02 20.52
C ASN A 74 4.29 -4.63 19.37
N GLU A 75 3.52 -3.83 18.68
CA GLU A 75 2.70 -4.27 17.56
C GLU A 75 3.43 -4.12 16.23
N ILE A 76 3.17 -5.05 15.33
CA ILE A 76 3.54 -5.00 13.90
C ILE A 76 2.29 -5.22 13.06
N ALA A 77 2.28 -4.75 11.82
CA ALA A 77 1.29 -5.13 10.84
C ALA A 77 1.90 -6.04 9.77
N LEU A 78 1.37 -7.25 9.66
CA LEU A 78 1.56 -8.08 8.48
C LEU A 78 0.51 -7.69 7.45
N THR A 79 0.95 -7.34 6.25
CA THR A 79 0.06 -6.91 5.16
C THR A 79 0.29 -7.76 3.92
N ILE A 80 -0.81 -8.18 3.29
CA ILE A 80 -0.83 -9.16 2.21
C ILE A 80 -1.59 -8.55 1.04
N ASP A 81 -0.94 -8.47 -0.13
CA ASP A 81 -1.47 -7.78 -1.31
C ASP A 81 -1.90 -8.77 -2.41
N ASP A 82 -2.69 -8.25 -3.36
CA ASP A 82 -3.11 -8.83 -4.64
C ASP A 82 -4.22 -9.90 -4.56
N GLY A 83 -4.53 -10.43 -3.38
CA GLY A 83 -5.56 -11.45 -3.17
C GLY A 83 -7.02 -10.97 -3.33
N PRO A 84 -7.97 -11.85 -2.98
CA PRO A 84 -7.75 -13.22 -2.54
C PRO A 84 -7.36 -14.16 -3.67
N ASP A 85 -6.47 -15.12 -3.38
CA ASP A 85 -6.10 -16.23 -4.26
C ASP A 85 -6.75 -17.52 -3.77
N PRO A 86 -7.46 -18.29 -4.61
CA PRO A 86 -8.22 -19.45 -4.17
C PRO A 86 -7.38 -20.62 -3.63
N VAL A 87 -6.09 -20.64 -3.95
CA VAL A 87 -5.18 -21.72 -3.53
C VAL A 87 -4.29 -21.28 -2.36
N VAL A 88 -3.77 -20.06 -2.41
CA VAL A 88 -2.76 -19.57 -1.46
C VAL A 88 -3.40 -18.95 -0.24
N THR A 89 -4.44 -18.11 -0.42
CA THR A 89 -5.06 -17.39 0.71
C THR A 89 -5.59 -18.32 1.81
N PRO A 90 -6.25 -19.47 1.53
CA PRO A 90 -6.66 -20.40 2.58
C PRO A 90 -5.50 -20.91 3.42
N GLN A 91 -4.39 -21.26 2.78
CA GLN A 91 -3.18 -21.75 3.45
C GLN A 91 -2.52 -20.66 4.31
N VAL A 92 -2.52 -19.42 3.81
CA VAL A 92 -2.05 -18.27 4.59
C VAL A 92 -2.92 -18.03 5.82
N LEU A 93 -4.23 -18.14 5.68
CA LEU A 93 -5.17 -18.00 6.80
C LEU A 93 -4.94 -19.09 7.86
N ASP A 94 -4.71 -20.33 7.44
CA ASP A 94 -4.42 -21.45 8.35
C ASP A 94 -3.09 -21.24 9.11
N LEU A 95 -2.08 -20.67 8.43
CA LEU A 95 -0.83 -20.27 9.08
C LEU A 95 -1.07 -19.15 10.10
N LEU A 96 -1.82 -18.12 9.74
CA LEU A 96 -2.12 -17.00 10.64
C LEU A 96 -2.88 -17.45 11.89
N ASP A 97 -3.84 -18.36 11.76
CA ASP A 97 -4.57 -18.92 12.90
C ASP A 97 -3.64 -19.75 13.80
N ARG A 98 -2.76 -20.56 13.23
CA ARG A 98 -1.78 -21.38 13.97
C ARG A 98 -0.86 -20.55 14.86
N TYR A 99 -0.50 -19.35 14.40
CA TYR A 99 0.35 -18.42 15.15
C TYR A 99 -0.43 -17.34 15.92
N ALA A 100 -1.77 -17.46 16.01
CA ALA A 100 -2.65 -16.45 16.60
C ALA A 100 -2.39 -15.02 16.09
N ALA A 101 -1.94 -14.89 14.85
CA ALA A 101 -1.60 -13.64 14.20
C ALA A 101 -2.80 -13.03 13.47
N ARG A 102 -2.85 -11.70 13.40
CA ARG A 102 -3.83 -10.98 12.58
C ARG A 102 -3.13 -10.21 11.48
N ALA A 103 -3.73 -10.19 10.29
CA ALA A 103 -3.17 -9.55 9.11
C ALA A 103 -4.17 -8.63 8.42
N THR A 104 -3.66 -7.73 7.60
CA THR A 104 -4.47 -6.88 6.71
C THR A 104 -4.26 -7.32 5.28
N PHE A 105 -5.34 -7.70 4.60
CA PHE A 105 -5.35 -8.09 3.20
C PHE A 105 -5.77 -6.90 2.34
N PHE A 106 -4.90 -6.41 1.49
CA PHE A 106 -5.22 -5.44 0.47
C PHE A 106 -5.72 -6.17 -0.77
N CYS A 107 -7.04 -6.32 -0.84
CA CYS A 107 -7.70 -7.12 -1.87
C CYS A 107 -7.97 -6.29 -3.13
N ILE A 108 -7.71 -6.90 -4.29
CA ILE A 108 -8.14 -6.38 -5.58
C ILE A 108 -9.66 -6.63 -5.71
N GLY A 109 -10.45 -5.59 -6.01
CA GLY A 109 -11.90 -5.70 -6.09
C GLY A 109 -12.36 -6.81 -7.03
N LYS A 110 -11.76 -6.93 -8.24
CA LYS A 110 -12.07 -8.01 -9.18
C LYS A 110 -11.73 -9.43 -8.64
N GLN A 111 -10.72 -9.58 -7.79
CA GLN A 111 -10.43 -10.89 -7.17
C GLN A 111 -11.43 -11.21 -6.07
N ALA A 112 -11.84 -10.20 -5.29
CA ALA A 112 -12.91 -10.35 -4.31
C ALA A 112 -14.25 -10.73 -4.99
N GLU A 113 -14.57 -10.18 -6.15
CA GLU A 113 -15.76 -10.56 -6.94
C GLU A 113 -15.70 -12.02 -7.43
N ARG A 114 -14.52 -12.51 -7.81
CA ARG A 114 -14.31 -13.90 -8.24
C ARG A 114 -14.37 -14.88 -7.09
N HIS A 115 -13.96 -14.47 -5.89
CA HIS A 115 -13.82 -15.33 -4.71
C HIS A 115 -14.49 -14.68 -3.48
N PRO A 116 -15.81 -14.37 -3.54
CA PRO A 116 -16.48 -13.61 -2.50
C PRO A 116 -16.51 -14.34 -1.15
N ASP A 117 -16.64 -15.65 -1.15
CA ASP A 117 -16.66 -16.45 0.08
C ASP A 117 -15.31 -16.40 0.80
N LEU A 118 -14.22 -16.45 0.04
CA LEU A 118 -12.88 -16.33 0.61
C LEU A 118 -12.63 -14.94 1.18
N CYS A 119 -13.14 -13.89 0.54
CA CYS A 119 -13.08 -12.53 1.09
C CYS A 119 -13.86 -12.41 2.41
N ARG A 120 -15.03 -13.06 2.53
CA ARG A 120 -15.79 -13.15 3.80
C ARG A 120 -15.05 -13.95 4.86
N GLU A 121 -14.39 -15.05 4.45
CA GLU A 121 -13.61 -15.91 5.35
C GLU A 121 -12.43 -15.15 5.98
N ILE A 122 -11.74 -14.29 5.23
CA ILE A 122 -10.69 -13.41 5.75
C ILE A 122 -11.24 -12.60 6.94
N VAL A 123 -12.40 -11.95 6.77
CA VAL A 123 -13.02 -11.16 7.83
C VAL A 123 -13.51 -12.02 8.99
N ARG A 124 -14.13 -13.17 8.71
CA ARG A 124 -14.64 -14.10 9.72
C ARG A 124 -13.54 -14.61 10.66
N ARG A 125 -12.32 -14.79 10.13
CA ARG A 125 -11.14 -15.18 10.92
C ARG A 125 -10.46 -14.00 11.64
N GLY A 126 -11.08 -12.80 11.62
CA GLY A 126 -10.60 -11.62 12.37
C GLY A 126 -9.50 -10.82 11.71
N HIS A 127 -9.27 -11.03 10.42
CA HIS A 127 -8.37 -10.20 9.61
C HIS A 127 -9.12 -9.01 9.01
N ALA A 128 -8.38 -8.03 8.48
CA ALA A 128 -8.98 -6.89 7.80
C ALA A 128 -8.87 -7.03 6.28
N VAL A 129 -9.92 -6.63 5.56
CA VAL A 129 -9.94 -6.47 4.11
C VAL A 129 -9.89 -5.00 3.79
N GLU A 130 -8.90 -4.58 3.00
CA GLU A 130 -8.62 -3.21 2.62
C GLU A 130 -8.46 -3.06 1.10
N ASN A 131 -8.47 -1.82 0.61
CA ASN A 131 -8.60 -1.50 -0.81
C ASN A 131 -7.26 -1.57 -1.56
N HIS A 132 -7.19 -2.39 -2.62
CA HIS A 132 -6.04 -2.47 -3.54
C HIS A 132 -6.42 -2.15 -5.00
N SER A 133 -7.29 -1.15 -5.22
CA SER A 133 -7.96 -0.80 -6.48
C SER A 133 -8.93 -1.88 -6.99
N GLN A 134 -9.73 -1.54 -8.00
CA GLN A 134 -10.70 -2.49 -8.56
C GLN A 134 -10.04 -3.51 -9.49
N ARG A 135 -9.10 -3.06 -10.33
CA ARG A 135 -8.53 -3.88 -11.41
C ARG A 135 -7.04 -4.13 -11.30
N HIS A 136 -6.34 -3.35 -10.46
CA HIS A 136 -4.89 -3.40 -10.32
C HIS A 136 -4.15 -3.21 -11.66
N GLU A 137 -4.55 -2.18 -12.42
CA GLU A 137 -3.97 -1.90 -13.73
C GLU A 137 -2.52 -1.42 -13.62
N HIS A 138 -1.66 -1.88 -14.52
CA HIS A 138 -0.24 -1.47 -14.55
C HIS A 138 -0.04 0.03 -14.72
N HIS A 139 -0.97 0.71 -15.37
CA HIS A 139 -0.96 2.16 -15.57
C HIS A 139 -1.69 2.96 -14.47
N PHE A 140 -2.02 2.33 -13.33
CA PHE A 140 -2.76 2.97 -12.23
C PHE A 140 -2.17 4.33 -11.84
N SER A 141 -0.84 4.44 -11.71
CA SER A 141 -0.16 5.69 -11.35
C SER A 141 -0.20 6.78 -12.43
N LEU A 142 -0.67 6.47 -13.63
CA LEU A 142 -0.85 7.44 -14.73
C LEU A 142 -2.30 7.93 -14.84
N LEU A 143 -3.23 7.39 -14.05
CA LEU A 143 -4.63 7.80 -14.07
C LEU A 143 -4.78 9.23 -13.57
N GLY A 144 -5.61 10.02 -14.26
CA GLY A 144 -6.05 11.31 -13.77
C GLY A 144 -7.06 11.18 -12.60
N PRO A 145 -7.48 12.30 -11.98
CA PRO A 145 -8.31 12.29 -10.77
C PRO A 145 -9.62 11.53 -10.94
N GLN A 146 -10.28 11.63 -12.10
CA GLN A 146 -11.52 10.89 -12.38
C GLN A 146 -11.28 9.38 -12.54
N GLY A 147 -10.17 8.97 -13.17
CA GLY A 147 -9.78 7.57 -13.31
C GLY A 147 -9.47 6.94 -11.95
N LEU A 148 -8.69 7.62 -11.12
CA LEU A 148 -8.42 7.22 -9.74
C LEU A 148 -9.71 7.10 -8.93
N MET A 149 -10.61 8.11 -9.00
CA MET A 149 -11.88 8.08 -8.29
C MET A 149 -12.70 6.85 -8.67
N ARG A 150 -12.88 6.57 -9.97
CA ARG A 150 -13.63 5.38 -10.44
C ARG A 150 -13.01 4.07 -9.93
N GLU A 151 -11.68 3.90 -10.04
CA GLU A 151 -10.99 2.67 -9.60
C GLU A 151 -11.13 2.44 -8.09
N LEU A 152 -10.92 3.48 -7.28
CA LEU A 152 -10.96 3.36 -5.84
C LEU A 152 -12.39 3.20 -5.31
N GLN A 153 -13.33 3.97 -5.85
CA GLN A 153 -14.73 3.91 -5.45
C GLN A 153 -15.36 2.56 -5.81
N ALA A 154 -15.13 2.06 -7.02
CA ALA A 154 -15.61 0.73 -7.43
C ALA A 154 -15.09 -0.37 -6.49
N SER A 155 -13.80 -0.32 -6.12
CA SER A 155 -13.22 -1.26 -5.15
C SER A 155 -13.83 -1.09 -3.75
N GLN A 156 -14.05 0.17 -3.29
CA GLN A 156 -14.73 0.44 -2.03
C GLN A 156 -16.11 -0.24 -1.97
N GLU A 157 -16.91 -0.03 -3.00
CA GLU A 157 -18.27 -0.58 -3.11
C GLU A 157 -18.25 -2.11 -3.16
N THR A 158 -17.38 -2.68 -4.00
CA THR A 158 -17.20 -4.12 -4.14
C THR A 158 -16.80 -4.76 -2.80
N LEU A 159 -15.73 -4.27 -2.17
CA LEU A 159 -15.22 -4.84 -0.93
C LEU A 159 -16.19 -4.64 0.23
N THR A 160 -16.86 -3.49 0.32
CA THR A 160 -17.89 -3.24 1.35
C THR A 160 -19.05 -4.22 1.22
N ARG A 161 -19.55 -4.43 0.00
CA ARG A 161 -20.68 -5.34 -0.28
C ARG A 161 -20.32 -6.80 0.05
N ILE A 162 -19.10 -7.22 -0.23
CA ILE A 162 -18.67 -8.61 -0.05
C ILE A 162 -18.27 -8.89 1.41
N SER A 163 -17.44 -8.05 2.00
CA SER A 163 -16.88 -8.24 3.34
C SER A 163 -17.78 -7.77 4.48
N GLY A 164 -18.79 -6.95 4.18
CA GLY A 164 -19.61 -6.27 5.20
C GLY A 164 -18.90 -5.11 5.91
N GLN A 165 -17.65 -4.82 5.57
CA GLN A 165 -16.84 -3.77 6.18
C GLN A 165 -16.32 -2.80 5.13
N ARG A 166 -16.54 -1.50 5.34
CA ARG A 166 -15.98 -0.47 4.47
C ARG A 166 -14.46 -0.40 4.67
N PRO A 167 -13.64 -0.52 3.61
CA PRO A 167 -12.20 -0.31 3.71
C PRO A 167 -11.85 1.08 4.24
N MET A 168 -10.85 1.14 5.11
CA MET A 168 -10.32 2.38 5.72
C MET A 168 -8.95 2.73 5.15
N PHE A 169 -8.24 1.74 4.64
CA PHE A 169 -6.91 1.89 4.07
C PHE A 169 -6.92 1.56 2.58
N PHE A 170 -6.00 2.20 1.89
CA PHE A 170 -5.69 1.93 0.48
C PHE A 170 -4.19 1.69 0.33
N ARG A 171 -3.83 0.74 -0.52
CA ARG A 171 -2.46 0.57 -1.00
C ARG A 171 -2.42 0.72 -2.51
N ALA A 172 -1.49 1.54 -3.00
CA ALA A 172 -1.35 1.76 -4.43
C ALA A 172 -0.69 0.55 -5.11
N PRO A 173 -1.19 0.10 -6.27
CA PRO A 173 -0.53 -0.90 -7.10
C PRO A 173 0.96 -0.61 -7.28
N ALA A 174 1.82 -1.61 -7.04
CA ALA A 174 3.29 -1.49 -7.02
C ALA A 174 3.84 -0.40 -6.08
N GLY A 175 3.01 0.24 -5.26
CA GLY A 175 3.36 1.39 -4.44
C GLY A 175 3.50 2.70 -5.21
N LEU A 176 3.21 2.71 -6.51
CA LEU A 176 3.38 3.87 -7.39
C LEU A 176 2.18 4.81 -7.32
N ARG A 177 2.44 6.10 -7.36
CA ARG A 177 1.40 7.11 -7.22
C ARG A 177 1.74 8.42 -7.92
N ASN A 178 0.73 9.26 -8.12
CA ASN A 178 0.87 10.60 -8.66
C ASN A 178 0.30 11.65 -7.70
N LEU A 179 0.35 12.91 -8.10
CA LEU A 179 -0.10 14.06 -7.31
C LEU A 179 -1.62 14.08 -7.06
N PHE A 180 -2.42 13.33 -7.83
CA PHE A 180 -3.88 13.31 -7.73
C PHE A 180 -4.39 12.27 -6.73
N LEU A 181 -3.57 11.31 -6.32
CA LEU A 181 -4.01 10.21 -5.46
C LEU A 181 -4.44 10.70 -4.07
N ALA A 182 -3.65 11.53 -3.42
CA ALA A 182 -3.93 11.98 -2.05
C ALA A 182 -5.27 12.74 -1.92
N PRO A 183 -5.62 13.73 -2.79
CA PRO A 183 -6.92 14.36 -2.74
C PRO A 183 -8.08 13.39 -3.02
N VAL A 184 -7.90 12.38 -3.88
CA VAL A 184 -8.94 11.36 -4.13
C VAL A 184 -9.14 10.48 -2.89
N LEU A 185 -8.06 10.04 -2.25
CA LEU A 185 -8.15 9.25 -1.01
C LEU A 185 -8.86 10.02 0.11
N ALA A 186 -8.56 11.31 0.28
CA ALA A 186 -9.22 12.14 1.27
C ALA A 186 -10.75 12.23 1.03
N ARG A 187 -11.18 12.39 -0.22
CA ARG A 187 -12.62 12.40 -0.58
C ARG A 187 -13.32 11.07 -0.29
N LEU A 188 -12.60 9.95 -0.40
CA LEU A 188 -13.14 8.61 -0.13
C LEU A 188 -13.00 8.19 1.34
N GLY A 189 -12.35 9.01 2.18
CA GLY A 189 -12.06 8.67 3.57
C GLY A 189 -11.04 7.54 3.72
N LEU A 190 -10.12 7.39 2.76
CA LEU A 190 -9.10 6.36 2.73
C LEU A 190 -7.74 6.88 3.19
N THR A 191 -7.05 6.08 3.99
CA THR A 191 -5.66 6.33 4.40
C THR A 191 -4.71 5.51 3.52
N LEU A 192 -3.71 6.17 2.91
CA LEU A 192 -2.66 5.46 2.17
C LEU A 192 -1.75 4.72 3.16
N ALA A 193 -1.55 3.43 2.91
CA ALA A 193 -0.60 2.61 3.64
C ALA A 193 0.40 1.94 2.70
N SER A 194 1.67 2.26 2.86
CA SER A 194 2.79 1.55 2.24
C SER A 194 3.38 0.52 3.24
N TRP A 195 4.67 0.37 3.28
CA TRP A 195 5.38 -0.60 4.14
C TRP A 195 6.69 -0.02 4.65
N SER A 196 7.21 -0.58 5.72
CA SER A 196 8.58 -0.35 6.20
C SER A 196 9.55 -1.38 5.64
N ALA A 197 9.09 -2.63 5.45
CA ALA A 197 9.89 -3.72 4.90
C ALA A 197 9.07 -4.58 3.93
N ARG A 198 9.73 -5.14 2.91
CA ARG A 198 9.15 -6.07 1.94
C ARG A 198 10.13 -7.17 1.58
N GLY A 199 9.59 -8.35 1.25
CA GLY A 199 10.38 -9.52 0.87
C GLY A 199 10.79 -9.55 -0.60
N PHE A 200 10.17 -8.76 -1.48
CA PHE A 200 10.23 -8.90 -2.93
C PHE A 200 9.77 -10.29 -3.42
N ASP A 201 8.89 -10.88 -2.68
CA ASP A 201 8.34 -12.23 -2.83
C ASP A 201 7.55 -12.46 -4.12
N THR A 202 7.22 -11.42 -4.89
CA THR A 202 6.68 -11.53 -6.26
C THR A 202 7.75 -11.79 -7.33
N ARG A 203 9.04 -11.61 -6.98
CA ARG A 203 10.17 -11.76 -7.92
C ARG A 203 11.24 -12.74 -7.45
N ILE A 204 11.34 -12.93 -6.14
CA ILE A 204 12.36 -13.78 -5.50
C ILE A 204 11.66 -15.02 -4.97
N GLY A 205 11.97 -16.18 -5.56
CA GLY A 205 11.47 -17.48 -5.12
C GLY A 205 12.38 -18.19 -4.12
N ASP A 206 13.48 -17.56 -3.69
CA ASP A 206 14.38 -18.07 -2.65
C ASP A 206 13.85 -17.66 -1.26
N PRO A 207 13.36 -18.63 -0.43
CA PRO A 207 12.76 -18.33 0.86
C PRO A 207 13.72 -17.62 1.83
N GLU A 208 15.01 -17.99 1.83
CA GLU A 208 16.00 -17.41 2.74
C GLU A 208 16.26 -15.94 2.43
N ARG A 209 16.32 -15.58 1.15
CA ARG A 209 16.48 -14.17 0.74
C ARG A 209 15.26 -13.33 1.08
N VAL A 210 14.04 -13.85 0.83
CA VAL A 210 12.78 -13.18 1.16
C VAL A 210 12.68 -13.00 2.69
N LYS A 211 12.90 -14.07 3.46
CA LYS A 211 12.91 -14.08 4.92
C LYS A 211 13.90 -13.05 5.48
N SER A 212 15.15 -13.10 5.06
CA SER A 212 16.20 -12.17 5.51
C SER A 212 15.81 -10.71 5.25
N SER A 213 15.17 -10.44 4.09
CA SER A 213 14.73 -9.09 3.76
C SER A 213 13.63 -8.57 4.69
N LEU A 214 12.67 -9.43 5.06
CA LEU A 214 11.59 -9.09 5.99
C LEU A 214 12.11 -8.93 7.42
N LEU A 215 12.97 -9.87 7.88
CA LEU A 215 13.51 -9.87 9.24
C LEU A 215 14.41 -8.65 9.53
N ARG A 216 15.17 -8.15 8.55
CA ARG A 216 15.91 -6.88 8.71
C ARG A 216 15.03 -5.69 9.06
N GLY A 217 13.75 -5.71 8.66
CA GLY A 217 12.78 -4.66 8.97
C GLY A 217 11.86 -4.99 10.13
N LEU A 218 11.97 -6.16 10.74
CA LEU A 218 11.11 -6.62 11.82
C LEU A 218 11.45 -5.90 13.12
N ARG A 219 10.55 -5.02 13.57
CA ARG A 219 10.63 -4.27 14.81
C ARG A 219 9.25 -3.72 15.17
N ALA A 220 9.07 -3.30 16.42
CA ALA A 220 7.84 -2.63 16.84
C ALA A 220 7.46 -1.48 15.89
N GLY A 221 6.20 -1.42 15.52
CA GLY A 221 5.65 -0.45 14.57
C GLY A 221 5.90 -0.77 13.10
N ALA A 222 6.57 -1.89 12.76
CA ALA A 222 6.82 -2.25 11.37
C ALA A 222 5.52 -2.60 10.63
N ILE A 223 5.46 -2.23 9.34
CA ILE A 223 4.47 -2.71 8.38
C ILE A 223 5.23 -3.59 7.38
N LEU A 224 4.97 -4.89 7.40
CA LEU A 224 5.59 -5.87 6.52
C LEU A 224 4.69 -6.13 5.33
N LEU A 225 5.27 -6.23 4.12
CA LEU A 225 4.56 -6.51 2.88
C LEU A 225 4.98 -7.85 2.30
N VAL A 226 3.98 -8.68 2.03
CA VAL A 226 4.05 -9.94 1.28
C VAL A 226 2.82 -10.06 0.36
N HIS A 227 2.78 -11.10 -0.50
CA HIS A 227 1.70 -11.30 -1.47
C HIS A 227 1.19 -12.73 -1.41
N ASP A 228 -0.13 -12.92 -1.38
CA ASP A 228 -0.75 -14.24 -1.51
C ASP A 228 -1.03 -14.60 -2.97
N ARG A 229 -1.28 -13.60 -3.83
CA ARG A 229 -1.43 -13.78 -5.26
C ARG A 229 -0.21 -13.25 -6.00
N GLY A 230 0.26 -13.98 -7.03
CA GLY A 230 1.43 -13.57 -7.81
C GLY A 230 2.77 -13.73 -7.07
N ALA A 231 2.79 -14.39 -5.91
CA ALA A 231 4.03 -14.74 -5.24
C ALA A 231 4.90 -15.64 -6.13
N ALA A 232 6.20 -15.41 -6.15
CA ALA A 232 7.15 -16.28 -6.81
C ALA A 232 7.12 -17.67 -6.17
N ARG A 233 7.52 -18.67 -6.95
CA ARG A 233 7.57 -20.05 -6.47
C ARG A 233 8.99 -20.45 -6.14
N THR A 234 9.12 -21.29 -5.10
CA THR A 234 10.37 -21.96 -4.75
C THR A 234 10.76 -22.96 -5.83
N PRO A 235 12.00 -23.50 -5.83
CA PRO A 235 12.39 -24.58 -6.74
C PRO A 235 11.46 -25.80 -6.68
N GLN A 236 10.75 -26.01 -5.56
CA GLN A 236 9.78 -27.08 -5.35
C GLN A 236 8.38 -26.72 -5.87
N GLY A 237 8.19 -25.54 -6.45
CA GLY A 237 6.91 -25.05 -6.98
C GLY A 237 5.95 -24.49 -5.93
N ILE A 238 6.37 -24.34 -4.68
CA ILE A 238 5.56 -23.82 -3.57
C ILE A 238 5.57 -22.29 -3.63
N PRO A 239 4.43 -21.59 -3.45
CA PRO A 239 4.43 -20.13 -3.26
C PRO A 239 5.33 -19.73 -2.10
N VAL A 240 6.31 -18.87 -2.35
CA VAL A 240 7.38 -18.56 -1.39
C VAL A 240 6.86 -18.00 -0.05
N ILE A 241 5.71 -17.31 -0.06
CA ILE A 241 5.05 -16.81 1.15
C ILE A 241 4.75 -17.94 2.14
N LEU A 242 4.35 -19.13 1.66
CA LEU A 242 3.97 -20.26 2.53
C LEU A 242 5.16 -20.84 3.29
N GLU A 243 6.37 -20.73 2.74
CA GLU A 243 7.61 -21.15 3.42
C GLU A 243 8.19 -20.05 4.33
N VAL A 244 7.98 -18.79 3.96
CA VAL A 244 8.57 -17.64 4.68
C VAL A 244 7.73 -17.20 5.87
N LEU A 245 6.40 -17.26 5.74
CA LEU A 245 5.48 -16.71 6.74
C LEU A 245 5.64 -17.35 8.13
N PRO A 246 5.79 -18.69 8.29
CA PRO A 246 6.05 -19.31 9.59
C PRO A 246 7.26 -18.70 10.29
N ALA A 247 8.40 -18.64 9.62
CA ALA A 247 9.64 -18.14 10.20
C ALA A 247 9.58 -16.65 10.59
N VAL A 248 8.84 -15.83 9.83
CA VAL A 248 8.60 -14.40 10.15
C VAL A 248 7.74 -14.28 11.41
N LEU A 249 6.67 -15.10 11.53
CA LEU A 249 5.77 -15.09 12.68
C LEU A 249 6.47 -15.63 13.95
N GLU A 250 7.25 -16.68 13.82
CA GLU A 250 8.10 -17.21 14.92
C GLU A 250 9.10 -16.16 15.42
N SER A 251 9.79 -15.50 14.49
CA SER A 251 10.73 -14.43 14.83
C SER A 251 10.05 -13.25 15.50
N ALA A 252 8.83 -12.89 15.06
CA ALA A 252 8.04 -11.84 15.68
C ALA A 252 7.65 -12.23 17.11
N ALA A 253 7.16 -13.45 17.33
CA ALA A 253 6.82 -13.97 18.64
C ALA A 253 8.01 -14.03 19.58
N ALA A 254 9.16 -14.53 19.11
CA ALA A 254 10.42 -14.57 19.87
C ALA A 254 10.93 -13.18 20.28
N ALA A 255 10.65 -12.15 19.46
CA ALA A 255 10.94 -10.75 19.76
C ALA A 255 9.88 -10.07 20.63
N GLY A 256 8.85 -10.78 21.11
CA GLY A 256 7.74 -10.22 21.87
C GLY A 256 6.82 -9.28 21.05
N LEU A 257 6.84 -9.42 19.73
CA LEU A 257 6.02 -8.60 18.82
C LEU A 257 4.68 -9.30 18.51
N ARG A 258 3.61 -8.51 18.47
CA ARG A 258 2.27 -8.98 18.18
C ARG A 258 1.80 -8.51 16.80
N ALA A 259 1.41 -9.43 15.94
CA ALA A 259 0.86 -9.11 14.63
C ALA A 259 -0.63 -8.70 14.76
N VAL A 260 -0.93 -7.46 14.36
CA VAL A 260 -2.26 -6.85 14.39
C VAL A 260 -2.68 -6.36 13.00
N THR A 261 -3.98 -6.13 12.80
CA THR A 261 -4.45 -5.45 11.59
C THR A 261 -4.14 -3.94 11.66
N LEU A 262 -4.07 -3.28 10.50
CA LEU A 262 -3.95 -1.81 10.46
C LEU A 262 -5.10 -1.11 11.19
N ARG A 263 -6.30 -1.72 11.23
CA ARG A 263 -7.45 -1.20 11.96
C ARG A 263 -7.25 -1.27 13.48
N GLN A 264 -6.76 -2.41 13.98
CA GLN A 264 -6.44 -2.58 15.40
C GLN A 264 -5.33 -1.65 15.86
N ALA A 265 -4.40 -1.29 14.98
CA ALA A 265 -3.33 -0.32 15.29
C ALA A 265 -3.85 1.13 15.51
N LEU A 266 -5.11 1.43 15.16
CA LEU A 266 -5.75 2.73 15.40
C LEU A 266 -6.32 2.84 16.83
N SER A 267 -6.59 1.72 17.50
CA SER A 267 -7.06 1.66 18.89
C SER A 267 -5.85 1.68 19.84
#